data_6c0f5b717f3d8234480a34178bc8dff9
#
_entry.id   6c0f5b717f3d8234480a34178bc8dff9
#
_cell.length_a   1.000
_cell.length_b   1.000
_cell.length_c   1.000
_cell.angle_alpha   90.00
_cell.angle_beta   90.00
_cell.angle_gamma   90.00
#
_symmetry.space_group_name_H-M   'P 1'
#
loop_
_entity.id
_entity.type
_entity.pdbx_description
1 polymer ?
#
loop_
_entity_poly.entity_id
_entity_poly.type
_entity_poly.pdbx_seq_one_letter_code
_entity_poly.pdbx_strand_id
1 'polypeptide(L)'
;MGIGVALTLAWTGPAVAQSGAAAPLPGERTGAPVQEASTAAAPSAVPAAPLQSDPRQSTTVAAQASRLLREGKPEDALRTLDDALKRAPRDPQLRFVYGVALAEAGRTKDASEVFEQMTQDFPELPEPYNNLAVMYAASGELDRARTALENAVRALPDYPLGHENLGDVYLRMAARAYEKAGTLDPRSAGVKDKLTLTRELLRRVAPVAARSAPAGAAPAGTR
;
A
#
# COMPACT_ATOMS: atom_id res chain seq x y z
N MET A 1 -13.55 12.51 -17.74
CA MET A 1 -14.03 11.28 -17.06
C MET A 1 -12.91 10.81 -16.16
N GLY A 2 -12.98 11.15 -14.89
CA GLY A 2 -11.99 10.74 -13.88
C GLY A 2 -12.16 9.25 -13.59
N ILE A 3 -11.15 8.45 -13.86
CA ILE A 3 -11.08 7.07 -13.43
C ILE A 3 -10.71 7.12 -11.93
N GLY A 4 -11.73 7.04 -11.08
CA GLY A 4 -11.50 6.91 -9.64
C GLY A 4 -10.78 5.59 -9.38
N VAL A 5 -9.51 5.66 -9.02
CA VAL A 5 -8.72 4.50 -8.58
C VAL A 5 -9.12 4.22 -7.14
N ALA A 6 -9.97 3.21 -6.91
CA ALA A 6 -10.24 2.76 -5.55
C ALA A 6 -9.01 2.04 -5.01
N LEU A 7 -8.24 2.75 -4.23
CA LEU A 7 -7.12 2.20 -3.47
C LEU A 7 -7.67 1.55 -2.20
N THR A 8 -7.34 0.28 -2.01
CA THR A 8 -7.79 -0.44 -0.83
C THR A 8 -7.07 0.03 0.43
N LEU A 9 -7.83 0.48 1.41
CA LEU A 9 -7.35 0.88 2.75
C LEU A 9 -7.14 -0.31 3.70
N ALA A 10 -7.00 -1.52 3.18
CA ALA A 10 -6.76 -2.68 4.02
C ALA A 10 -5.29 -2.71 4.46
N TRP A 11 -5.01 -2.22 5.63
CA TRP A 11 -3.75 -2.41 6.34
C TRP A 11 -3.88 -3.60 7.28
N THR A 12 -3.19 -4.70 6.96
CA THR A 12 -3.06 -5.88 7.81
C THR A 12 -1.61 -6.06 8.30
N GLY A 13 -0.98 -4.97 8.74
CA GLY A 13 0.38 -5.01 9.27
C GLY A 13 0.53 -6.07 10.37
N PRO A 14 1.69 -6.74 10.46
CA PRO A 14 1.90 -7.79 11.45
C PRO A 14 1.71 -7.23 12.86
N ALA A 15 0.85 -7.89 13.64
CA ALA A 15 0.81 -7.71 15.08
C ALA A 15 2.19 -8.12 15.63
N VAL A 16 2.92 -7.17 16.20
CA VAL A 16 4.19 -7.43 16.88
C VAL A 16 3.89 -8.36 18.05
N ALA A 17 4.14 -9.65 17.87
CA ALA A 17 4.14 -10.62 18.96
C ALA A 17 5.33 -10.30 19.86
N GLN A 18 5.04 -9.77 21.04
CA GLN A 18 5.99 -9.71 22.14
C GLN A 18 6.25 -11.14 22.61
N SER A 19 7.32 -11.75 22.18
CA SER A 19 7.81 -12.98 22.78
C SER A 19 8.68 -12.64 24.00
N GLY A 20 8.24 -13.22 25.11
CA GLY A 20 8.76 -13.02 26.43
C GLY A 20 10.18 -13.56 26.64
N ALA A 21 10.70 -13.06 27.72
CA ALA A 21 11.93 -13.30 28.42
C ALA A 21 12.47 -14.74 28.38
N ALA A 22 13.78 -14.87 28.15
CA ALA A 22 14.59 -15.97 28.64
C ALA A 22 15.59 -15.45 29.67
N ALA A 23 15.61 -16.11 30.82
CA ALA A 23 16.40 -15.81 32.00
C ALA A 23 17.89 -16.19 31.85
N PRO A 24 18.77 -15.62 32.70
CA PRO A 24 20.22 -15.81 32.60
C PRO A 24 20.71 -17.03 33.39
N LEU A 25 21.82 -17.63 32.96
CA LEU A 25 22.62 -18.59 33.72
C LEU A 25 23.86 -17.91 34.36
N PRO A 26 24.31 -18.38 35.54
CA PRO A 26 25.32 -17.71 36.34
C PRO A 26 26.71 -18.37 36.21
N GLY A 27 27.77 -17.60 36.55
CA GLY A 27 29.12 -18.14 36.83
C GLY A 27 30.20 -17.10 36.61
N GLU A 28 30.61 -16.55 37.61
CA GLU A 28 31.73 -16.56 38.57
C GLU A 28 32.97 -15.73 38.18
N ARG A 29 33.19 -14.71 39.03
CA ARG A 29 34.40 -14.26 39.79
C ARG A 29 35.70 -14.07 38.98
N THR A 30 36.46 -13.06 39.16
CA THR A 30 37.11 -12.42 40.34
C THR A 30 37.94 -11.22 39.88
N GLY A 31 38.16 -10.25 40.76
CA GLY A 31 39.39 -9.47 40.84
C GLY A 31 39.30 -7.98 40.60
N ALA A 32 39.20 -7.19 41.65
CA ALA A 32 39.56 -5.80 41.76
C ALA A 32 41.07 -5.65 42.05
N PRO A 33 41.70 -4.46 42.22
CA PRO A 33 41.18 -3.09 42.22
C PRO A 33 42.13 -2.00 41.61
N VAL A 34 41.65 -0.73 41.62
CA VAL A 34 42.25 0.60 41.75
C VAL A 34 43.09 1.19 40.62
N GLN A 35 42.80 2.36 40.11
CA GLN A 35 43.19 3.68 40.64
C GLN A 35 42.64 4.85 39.81
N GLU A 36 42.41 5.95 40.54
CA GLU A 36 41.90 7.24 40.15
C GLU A 36 42.79 7.97 39.14
N ALA A 37 42.14 8.73 38.25
CA ALA A 37 42.61 10.08 37.87
C ALA A 37 41.46 10.92 37.31
N SER A 38 41.10 11.86 38.09
CA SER A 38 40.29 13.02 37.78
C SER A 38 40.79 13.76 36.56
N THR A 39 39.91 14.03 35.59
CA THR A 39 39.95 15.25 34.79
C THR A 39 38.55 15.62 34.33
N ALA A 40 38.09 16.76 34.83
CA ALA A 40 36.80 17.34 34.45
C ALA A 40 36.80 17.70 32.97
N ALA A 41 35.94 17.06 32.18
CA ALA A 41 35.55 17.50 30.86
C ALA A 41 34.05 17.85 30.89
N ALA A 42 33.75 19.03 30.38
CA ALA A 42 32.43 19.62 30.27
C ALA A 42 31.37 18.65 29.69
N PRO A 43 30.10 18.76 30.05
CA PRO A 43 29.09 17.92 29.51
C PRO A 43 28.92 18.20 28.02
N SER A 44 29.43 17.30 27.18
CA SER A 44 29.07 17.25 25.76
C SER A 44 27.56 17.08 25.68
N ALA A 45 26.87 18.02 25.06
CA ALA A 45 25.45 17.93 24.77
C ALA A 45 25.20 16.63 24.00
N VAL A 46 24.58 15.67 24.69
CA VAL A 46 24.06 14.47 24.04
C VAL A 46 23.06 14.94 22.99
N PRO A 47 23.25 14.62 21.71
CA PRO A 47 22.23 14.94 20.73
C PRO A 47 20.94 14.26 21.19
N ALA A 48 19.88 15.05 21.32
CA ALA A 48 18.55 14.54 21.69
C ALA A 48 18.24 13.35 20.78
N ALA A 49 18.03 12.18 21.38
CA ALA A 49 17.59 11.02 20.66
C ALA A 49 16.33 11.40 19.88
N PRO A 50 16.21 11.00 18.60
CA PRO A 50 15.00 11.29 17.83
C PRO A 50 13.81 10.82 18.63
N LEU A 51 12.85 11.73 18.83
CA LEU A 51 11.60 11.47 19.52
C LEU A 51 10.99 10.19 18.93
N GLN A 52 11.05 9.08 19.65
CA GLN A 52 10.36 7.87 19.26
C GLN A 52 8.88 8.18 19.29
N SER A 53 8.29 8.31 18.11
CA SER A 53 6.86 8.52 17.98
C SER A 53 6.15 7.35 18.63
N ASP A 54 5.22 7.66 19.53
CA ASP A 54 4.38 6.66 20.17
C ASP A 54 3.57 5.92 19.08
N PRO A 55 3.72 4.60 18.91
CA PRO A 55 3.00 3.83 17.88
C PRO A 55 1.48 4.00 17.97
N ARG A 56 0.95 4.27 19.17
CA ARG A 56 -0.48 4.53 19.38
C ARG A 56 -0.93 5.83 18.72
N GLN A 57 -0.08 6.86 18.70
CA GLN A 57 -0.40 8.13 18.05
C GLN A 57 -0.43 7.97 16.54
N SER A 58 0.53 7.25 15.96
CA SER A 58 0.55 6.94 14.53
C SER A 58 -0.72 6.20 14.09
N THR A 59 -1.11 5.16 14.83
CA THR A 59 -2.33 4.40 14.54
C THR A 59 -3.59 5.27 14.62
N THR A 60 -3.68 6.17 15.60
CA THR A 60 -4.82 7.08 15.75
C THR A 60 -4.91 8.06 14.58
N VAL A 61 -3.78 8.66 14.18
CA VAL A 61 -3.72 9.60 13.05
C VAL A 61 -4.04 8.90 11.74
N ALA A 62 -3.49 7.71 11.49
CA ALA A 62 -3.79 6.91 10.31
C ALA A 62 -5.29 6.56 10.23
N ALA A 63 -5.91 6.20 11.36
CA ALA A 63 -7.34 5.92 11.43
C ALA A 63 -8.19 7.17 11.13
N GLN A 64 -7.79 8.33 11.65
CA GLN A 64 -8.45 9.61 11.38
C GLN A 64 -8.35 9.98 9.91
N ALA A 65 -7.15 9.89 9.31
CA ALA A 65 -6.94 10.15 7.88
C ALA A 65 -7.76 9.19 7.02
N SER A 66 -7.78 7.89 7.35
CA SER A 66 -8.60 6.91 6.66
C SER A 66 -10.10 7.21 6.74
N ARG A 67 -10.56 7.79 7.84
CA ARG A 67 -11.95 8.26 7.95
C ARG A 67 -12.22 9.43 7.02
N LEU A 68 -11.32 10.43 6.97
CA LEU A 68 -11.43 11.57 6.06
C LEU A 68 -11.48 11.13 4.59
N LEU A 69 -10.68 10.12 4.21
CA LEU A 69 -10.73 9.54 2.87
C LEU A 69 -12.09 8.92 2.57
N ARG A 70 -12.67 8.14 3.49
CA ARG A 70 -14.04 7.60 3.32
C ARG A 70 -15.11 8.69 3.22
N GLU A 71 -14.88 9.86 3.80
CA GLU A 71 -15.73 11.04 3.69
C GLU A 71 -15.50 11.84 2.40
N GLY A 72 -14.59 11.41 1.52
CA GLY A 72 -14.22 12.09 0.28
C GLY A 72 -13.42 13.38 0.51
N LYS A 73 -12.64 13.45 1.58
CA LYS A 73 -11.84 14.61 1.99
C LYS A 73 -10.33 14.32 1.93
N PRO A 74 -9.76 14.00 0.75
CA PRO A 74 -8.36 13.61 0.66
C PRO A 74 -7.39 14.71 1.07
N GLU A 75 -7.69 15.98 0.77
CA GLU A 75 -6.83 17.10 1.15
C GLU A 75 -6.75 17.30 2.68
N ASP A 76 -7.84 17.06 3.40
CA ASP A 76 -7.85 17.11 4.86
C ASP A 76 -7.04 15.95 5.46
N ALA A 77 -7.14 14.77 4.85
CA ALA A 77 -6.33 13.61 5.20
C ALA A 77 -4.84 13.89 4.99
N LEU A 78 -4.45 14.48 3.85
CA LEU A 78 -3.06 14.86 3.56
C LEU A 78 -2.52 15.82 4.62
N ARG A 79 -3.24 16.89 4.96
CA ARG A 79 -2.81 17.83 6.01
C ARG A 79 -2.58 17.14 7.36
N THR A 80 -3.48 16.25 7.74
CA THR A 80 -3.39 15.50 8.99
C THR A 80 -2.15 14.59 9.00
N LEU A 81 -1.85 13.95 7.87
CA LEU A 81 -0.72 13.05 7.71
C LEU A 81 0.63 13.76 7.60
N ASP A 82 0.68 14.93 6.94
CA ASP A 82 1.90 15.73 6.81
C ASP A 82 2.50 16.08 8.18
N ASP A 83 1.67 16.51 9.13
CA ASP A 83 2.14 16.84 10.47
C ASP A 83 2.56 15.61 11.29
N ALA A 84 1.95 14.47 11.05
CA ALA A 84 2.36 13.21 11.67
C ALA A 84 3.66 12.67 11.08
N LEU A 85 3.83 12.74 9.76
CA LEU A 85 5.03 12.29 9.06
C LEU A 85 6.27 13.14 9.36
N LYS A 86 6.12 14.43 9.70
CA LYS A 86 7.23 15.25 10.22
C LYS A 86 7.81 14.67 11.51
N ARG A 87 6.98 14.05 12.35
CA ARG A 87 7.37 13.43 13.63
C ARG A 87 7.81 11.99 13.47
N ALA A 88 7.20 11.25 12.53
CA ALA A 88 7.44 9.83 12.27
C ALA A 88 7.60 9.56 10.77
N PRO A 89 8.70 10.02 10.13
CA PRO A 89 8.85 9.98 8.66
C PRO A 89 8.98 8.57 8.10
N ARG A 90 9.32 7.59 8.92
CA ARG A 90 9.47 6.18 8.54
C ARG A 90 8.34 5.27 9.03
N ASP A 91 7.28 5.85 9.57
CA ASP A 91 6.13 5.04 9.99
C ASP A 91 5.41 4.45 8.76
N PRO A 92 5.39 3.11 8.59
CA PRO A 92 4.86 2.49 7.38
C PRO A 92 3.35 2.70 7.24
N GLN A 93 2.61 2.75 8.35
CA GLN A 93 1.16 2.94 8.32
C GLN A 93 0.79 4.36 7.88
N LEU A 94 1.48 5.38 8.41
CA LEU A 94 1.27 6.77 7.99
C LEU A 94 1.64 6.97 6.52
N ARG A 95 2.78 6.43 6.08
CA ARG A 95 3.21 6.52 4.68
C ARG A 95 2.24 5.83 3.73
N PHE A 96 1.73 4.66 4.12
CA PHE A 96 0.75 3.94 3.31
C PHE A 96 -0.53 4.77 3.12
N VAL A 97 -1.12 5.26 4.23
CA VAL A 97 -2.35 6.08 4.16
C VAL A 97 -2.09 7.39 3.41
N TYR A 98 -0.88 7.96 3.51
CA TYR A 98 -0.47 9.15 2.75
C TYR A 98 -0.46 8.89 1.24
N GLY A 99 0.13 7.77 0.82
CA GLY A 99 0.11 7.35 -0.59
C GLY A 99 -1.32 7.15 -1.12
N VAL A 100 -2.21 6.56 -0.32
CA VAL A 100 -3.64 6.43 -0.65
C VAL A 100 -4.32 7.80 -0.78
N ALA A 101 -4.06 8.71 0.17
CA ALA A 101 -4.62 10.06 0.14
C ALA A 101 -4.17 10.86 -1.09
N LEU A 102 -2.90 10.74 -1.48
CA LEU A 102 -2.38 11.34 -2.71
C LEU A 102 -3.09 10.83 -3.95
N ALA A 103 -3.31 9.52 -4.03
CA ALA A 103 -3.99 8.91 -5.17
C ALA A 103 -5.46 9.34 -5.25
N GLU A 104 -6.17 9.41 -4.13
CA GLU A 104 -7.56 9.90 -4.07
C GLU A 104 -7.67 11.41 -4.36
N ALA A 105 -6.62 12.18 -4.04
CA ALA A 105 -6.49 13.59 -4.44
C ALA A 105 -6.14 13.76 -5.94
N GLY A 106 -5.98 12.67 -6.71
CA GLY A 106 -5.59 12.71 -8.12
C GLY A 106 -4.08 12.94 -8.34
N ARG A 107 -3.29 12.98 -7.28
CA ARG A 107 -1.82 13.15 -7.32
C ARG A 107 -1.12 11.82 -7.57
N THR A 108 -1.45 11.19 -8.70
CA THR A 108 -1.06 9.81 -9.03
C THR A 108 0.45 9.61 -9.07
N LYS A 109 1.21 10.59 -9.58
CA LYS A 109 2.69 10.49 -9.62
C LYS A 109 3.28 10.46 -8.22
N ASP A 110 2.87 11.40 -7.36
CA ASP A 110 3.36 11.49 -5.99
C ASP A 110 3.01 10.21 -5.19
N ALA A 111 1.79 9.69 -5.40
CA ALA A 111 1.37 8.42 -4.81
C ALA A 111 2.24 7.25 -5.27
N SER A 112 2.57 7.16 -6.57
CA SER A 112 3.47 6.12 -7.10
C SER A 112 4.84 6.21 -6.45
N GLU A 113 5.41 7.40 -6.32
CA GLU A 113 6.72 7.60 -5.69
C GLU A 113 6.71 7.14 -4.23
N VAL A 114 5.65 7.46 -3.49
CA VAL A 114 5.50 6.99 -2.10
C VAL A 114 5.43 5.47 -2.03
N PHE A 115 4.63 4.82 -2.87
CA PHE A 115 4.53 3.36 -2.86
C PHE A 115 5.80 2.68 -3.38
N GLU A 116 6.49 3.23 -4.38
CA GLU A 116 7.78 2.73 -4.86
C GLU A 116 8.84 2.78 -3.74
N GLN A 117 8.91 3.88 -2.99
CA GLN A 117 9.79 3.96 -1.82
C GLN A 117 9.38 2.97 -0.73
N MET A 118 8.08 2.78 -0.49
CA MET A 118 7.63 1.80 0.49
C MET A 118 7.98 0.37 0.12
N THR A 119 7.95 0.00 -1.17
CA THR A 119 8.39 -1.34 -1.60
C THR A 119 9.88 -1.60 -1.39
N GLN A 120 10.69 -0.54 -1.34
CA GLN A 120 12.13 -0.63 -1.02
C GLN A 120 12.39 -0.67 0.48
N ASP A 121 11.67 0.16 1.25
CA ASP A 121 11.86 0.28 2.70
C ASP A 121 11.19 -0.87 3.48
N PHE A 122 10.10 -1.43 2.95
CA PHE A 122 9.26 -2.47 3.59
C PHE A 122 8.86 -3.53 2.56
N PRO A 123 9.82 -4.32 2.05
CA PRO A 123 9.56 -5.31 0.99
C PRO A 123 8.61 -6.46 1.41
N GLU A 124 8.40 -6.64 2.70
CA GLU A 124 7.47 -7.63 3.26
C GLU A 124 6.00 -7.20 3.24
N LEU A 125 5.71 -5.91 2.96
CA LEU A 125 4.33 -5.41 2.91
C LEU A 125 3.73 -5.58 1.52
N PRO A 126 2.63 -6.35 1.35
CA PRO A 126 2.03 -6.57 0.03
C PRO A 126 1.22 -5.37 -0.47
N GLU A 127 0.69 -4.53 0.43
CA GLU A 127 -0.24 -3.45 0.08
C GLU A 127 0.38 -2.37 -0.83
N PRO A 128 1.63 -1.89 -0.63
CA PRO A 128 2.25 -0.94 -1.55
C PRO A 128 2.40 -1.50 -2.97
N TYR A 129 2.82 -2.77 -3.11
CA TYR A 129 2.90 -3.44 -4.40
C TYR A 129 1.54 -3.54 -5.10
N ASN A 130 0.50 -3.90 -4.33
CA ASN A 130 -0.86 -3.98 -4.85
C ASN A 130 -1.35 -2.62 -5.37
N ASN A 131 -1.11 -1.54 -4.63
CA ASN A 131 -1.54 -0.21 -5.03
C ASN A 131 -0.76 0.30 -6.25
N LEU A 132 0.53 0.04 -6.35
CA LEU A 132 1.31 0.28 -7.58
C LEU A 132 0.71 -0.47 -8.77
N ALA A 133 0.36 -1.73 -8.60
CA ALA A 133 -0.21 -2.53 -9.67
C ALA A 133 -1.55 -1.96 -10.18
N VAL A 134 -2.42 -1.51 -9.27
CA VAL A 134 -3.68 -0.84 -9.64
C VAL A 134 -3.41 0.42 -10.47
N MET A 135 -2.41 1.21 -10.07
CA MET A 135 -2.02 2.43 -10.81
C MET A 135 -1.42 2.11 -12.17
N TYR A 136 -0.54 1.12 -12.29
CA TYR A 136 0.01 0.66 -13.56
C TYR A 136 -1.08 0.08 -14.48
N ALA A 137 -2.01 -0.70 -13.93
CA ALA A 137 -3.12 -1.23 -14.71
C ALA A 137 -4.05 -0.13 -15.23
N ALA A 138 -4.27 0.94 -14.45
CA ALA A 138 -5.03 2.11 -14.87
C ALA A 138 -4.34 2.88 -16.02
N SER A 139 -3.00 2.94 -16.01
CA SER A 139 -2.18 3.53 -17.09
C SER A 139 -2.04 2.60 -18.30
N GLY A 140 -2.54 1.35 -18.21
CA GLY A 140 -2.40 0.35 -19.26
C GLY A 140 -1.02 -0.35 -19.30
N GLU A 141 -0.19 -0.15 -18.29
CA GLU A 141 1.13 -0.76 -18.12
C GLU A 141 1.01 -2.16 -17.49
N LEU A 142 0.33 -3.08 -18.22
CA LEU A 142 -0.07 -4.38 -17.66
C LEU A 142 1.10 -5.25 -17.22
N ASP A 143 2.27 -5.16 -17.88
CA ASP A 143 3.45 -5.93 -17.48
C ASP A 143 4.03 -5.45 -16.15
N ARG A 144 4.04 -4.14 -15.89
CA ARG A 144 4.44 -3.57 -14.60
C ARG A 144 3.42 -3.93 -13.51
N ALA A 145 2.12 -3.86 -13.83
CA ALA A 145 1.06 -4.25 -12.90
C ALA A 145 1.19 -5.72 -12.49
N ARG A 146 1.41 -6.63 -13.46
CA ARG A 146 1.67 -8.05 -13.18
C ARG A 146 2.87 -8.23 -12.25
N THR A 147 4.02 -7.62 -12.59
CA THR A 147 5.24 -7.76 -11.78
C THR A 147 5.05 -7.26 -10.36
N ALA A 148 4.34 -6.15 -10.18
CA ALA A 148 4.04 -5.62 -8.85
C ALA A 148 3.15 -6.60 -8.05
N LEU A 149 2.11 -7.18 -8.67
CA LEU A 149 1.24 -8.17 -7.98
C LEU A 149 1.97 -9.48 -7.68
N GLU A 150 2.85 -9.95 -8.56
CA GLU A 150 3.72 -11.10 -8.29
C GLU A 150 4.61 -10.84 -7.07
N ASN A 151 5.10 -9.61 -6.88
CA ASN A 151 5.84 -9.22 -5.69
C ASN A 151 4.94 -9.16 -4.44
N ALA A 152 3.71 -8.62 -4.56
CA ALA A 152 2.74 -8.62 -3.47
C ALA A 152 2.43 -10.03 -2.96
N VAL A 153 2.15 -10.97 -3.88
CA VAL A 153 1.89 -12.38 -3.55
C VAL A 153 3.14 -13.08 -3.02
N ARG A 154 4.34 -12.69 -3.46
CA ARG A 154 5.59 -13.22 -2.91
C ARG A 154 5.83 -12.72 -1.48
N ALA A 155 5.51 -11.45 -1.20
CA ALA A 155 5.62 -10.87 0.14
C ALA A 155 4.63 -11.52 1.11
N LEU A 156 3.40 -11.77 0.67
CA LEU A 156 2.37 -12.47 1.43
C LEU A 156 1.62 -13.46 0.52
N PRO A 157 1.98 -14.77 0.57
CA PRO A 157 1.36 -15.79 -0.30
C PRO A 157 -0.17 -15.93 -0.13
N ASP A 158 -0.67 -15.68 1.05
CA ASP A 158 -2.09 -15.76 1.39
C ASP A 158 -2.81 -14.40 1.27
N TYR A 159 -2.35 -13.53 0.35
CA TYR A 159 -2.95 -12.20 0.12
C TYR A 159 -4.06 -12.28 -0.93
N PRO A 160 -5.35 -12.40 -0.53
CA PRO A 160 -6.45 -12.68 -1.46
C PRO A 160 -6.63 -11.59 -2.51
N LEU A 161 -6.51 -10.31 -2.11
CA LEU A 161 -6.66 -9.17 -3.01
C LEU A 161 -5.55 -9.14 -4.07
N GLY A 162 -4.31 -9.52 -3.71
CA GLY A 162 -3.22 -9.64 -4.66
C GLY A 162 -3.48 -10.70 -5.73
N HIS A 163 -4.00 -11.87 -5.32
CA HIS A 163 -4.39 -12.94 -6.25
C HIS A 163 -5.56 -12.53 -7.14
N GLU A 164 -6.58 -11.88 -6.60
CA GLU A 164 -7.73 -11.37 -7.36
C GLU A 164 -7.27 -10.36 -8.42
N ASN A 165 -6.50 -9.34 -8.04
CA ASN A 165 -5.99 -8.34 -8.96
C ASN A 165 -5.03 -8.92 -10.00
N LEU A 166 -4.24 -9.94 -9.65
CA LEU A 166 -3.38 -10.66 -10.59
C LEU A 166 -4.21 -11.38 -11.65
N GLY A 167 -5.31 -12.02 -11.26
CA GLY A 167 -6.27 -12.62 -12.17
C GLY A 167 -6.85 -11.59 -13.15
N ASP A 168 -7.23 -10.42 -12.66
CA ASP A 168 -7.76 -9.32 -13.47
C ASP A 168 -6.74 -8.78 -14.48
N VAL A 169 -5.48 -8.66 -14.06
CA VAL A 169 -4.39 -8.25 -14.96
C VAL A 169 -4.16 -9.30 -16.05
N TYR A 170 -4.12 -10.59 -15.70
CA TYR A 170 -3.98 -11.67 -16.68
C TYR A 170 -5.15 -11.68 -17.67
N LEU A 171 -6.38 -11.43 -17.23
CA LEU A 171 -7.54 -11.34 -18.11
C LEU A 171 -7.41 -10.20 -19.11
N ARG A 172 -6.91 -9.03 -18.71
CA ARG A 172 -6.64 -7.90 -19.58
C ARG A 172 -5.49 -8.19 -20.57
N MET A 173 -4.44 -8.87 -20.13
CA MET A 173 -3.34 -9.32 -20.97
C MET A 173 -3.81 -10.35 -22.00
N ALA A 174 -4.68 -11.30 -21.60
CA ALA A 174 -5.31 -12.26 -22.50
C ALA A 174 -6.15 -11.56 -23.59
N ALA A 175 -6.96 -10.55 -23.21
CA ALA A 175 -7.72 -9.76 -24.17
C ALA A 175 -6.81 -9.10 -25.22
N ARG A 176 -5.71 -8.47 -24.80
CA ARG A 176 -4.71 -7.87 -25.73
C ARG A 176 -4.11 -8.92 -26.66
N ALA A 177 -3.76 -10.09 -26.13
CA ALA A 177 -3.19 -11.17 -26.93
C ALA A 177 -4.18 -11.67 -27.97
N TYR A 178 -5.46 -11.88 -27.61
CA TYR A 178 -6.50 -12.28 -28.54
C TYR A 178 -6.84 -11.19 -29.57
N GLU A 179 -6.81 -9.92 -29.20
CA GLU A 179 -6.95 -8.81 -30.15
C GLU A 179 -5.83 -8.84 -31.20
N LYS A 180 -4.58 -9.01 -30.75
CA LYS A 180 -3.44 -9.13 -31.67
C LYS A 180 -3.56 -10.36 -32.57
N ALA A 181 -3.94 -11.52 -32.01
CA ALA A 181 -4.15 -12.73 -32.79
C ALA A 181 -5.26 -12.54 -33.84
N GLY A 182 -6.37 -11.88 -33.47
CA GLY A 182 -7.47 -11.58 -34.41
C GLY A 182 -7.08 -10.61 -35.53
N THR A 183 -6.13 -9.69 -35.26
CA THR A 183 -5.57 -8.84 -36.34
C THR A 183 -4.66 -9.61 -37.31
N LEU A 184 -3.96 -10.64 -36.81
CA LEU A 184 -3.07 -11.47 -37.62
C LEU A 184 -3.82 -12.54 -38.40
N ASP A 185 -4.88 -13.12 -37.83
CA ASP A 185 -5.79 -14.06 -38.51
C ASP A 185 -7.25 -13.65 -38.28
N PRO A 186 -7.81 -12.78 -39.13
CA PRO A 186 -9.19 -12.32 -39.02
C PRO A 186 -10.24 -13.43 -39.28
N ARG A 187 -9.85 -14.59 -39.83
CA ARG A 187 -10.76 -15.68 -40.14
C ARG A 187 -10.88 -16.70 -39.02
N SER A 188 -10.02 -16.66 -38.01
CA SER A 188 -10.03 -17.57 -36.90
C SER A 188 -11.29 -17.36 -36.04
N ALA A 189 -12.27 -18.27 -36.14
CA ALA A 189 -13.48 -18.26 -35.34
C ALA A 189 -13.12 -18.46 -33.85
N GLY A 190 -12.20 -19.38 -33.53
CA GLY A 190 -11.81 -19.68 -32.16
C GLY A 190 -11.15 -18.49 -31.44
N VAL A 191 -10.42 -17.61 -32.16
CA VAL A 191 -9.88 -16.37 -31.60
C VAL A 191 -11.00 -15.37 -31.30
N LYS A 192 -11.98 -15.23 -32.21
CA LYS A 192 -13.14 -14.35 -32.01
C LYS A 192 -13.95 -14.75 -30.79
N ASP A 193 -14.20 -16.04 -30.61
CA ASP A 193 -14.95 -16.56 -29.48
C ASP A 193 -14.21 -16.29 -28.16
N LYS A 194 -12.90 -16.59 -28.10
CA LYS A 194 -12.07 -16.31 -26.93
C LYS A 194 -12.07 -14.83 -26.57
N LEU A 195 -11.91 -13.94 -27.57
CA LEU A 195 -11.94 -12.50 -27.35
C LEU A 195 -13.30 -12.02 -26.80
N THR A 196 -14.39 -12.55 -27.35
CA THR A 196 -15.75 -12.24 -26.91
C THR A 196 -15.96 -12.63 -25.46
N LEU A 197 -15.60 -13.87 -25.08
CA LEU A 197 -15.71 -14.36 -23.69
C LEU A 197 -14.82 -13.54 -22.74
N THR A 198 -13.60 -13.23 -23.15
CA THR A 198 -12.68 -12.45 -22.30
C THR A 198 -13.21 -11.03 -22.09
N ARG A 199 -13.75 -10.38 -23.11
CA ARG A 199 -14.38 -9.06 -23.00
C ARG A 199 -15.64 -9.08 -22.13
N GLU A 200 -16.41 -10.17 -22.19
CA GLU A 200 -17.57 -10.31 -21.31
C GLU A 200 -17.15 -10.46 -19.84
N LEU A 201 -16.14 -11.27 -19.55
CA LEU A 201 -15.56 -11.36 -18.21
C LEU A 201 -15.05 -10.02 -17.73
N LEU A 202 -14.29 -9.28 -18.56
CA LEU A 202 -13.79 -7.95 -18.22
C LEU A 202 -14.91 -6.95 -17.89
N ARG A 203 -16.07 -7.05 -18.55
CA ARG A 203 -17.23 -6.21 -18.19
C ARG A 203 -17.85 -6.56 -16.85
N ARG A 204 -17.79 -7.84 -16.44
CA ARG A 204 -18.29 -8.31 -15.14
C ARG A 204 -17.33 -8.01 -14.00
N VAL A 205 -16.05 -8.05 -14.29
CA VAL A 205 -14.92 -7.73 -13.41
C VAL A 205 -14.63 -6.21 -13.39
N ALA A 206 -15.60 -5.38 -13.83
CA ALA A 206 -15.42 -3.93 -13.85
C ALA A 206 -14.90 -3.42 -12.49
N PRO A 207 -13.98 -2.44 -12.50
CA PRO A 207 -13.10 -2.13 -11.39
C PRO A 207 -13.87 -1.91 -10.09
N VAL A 208 -13.33 -2.41 -8.98
CA VAL A 208 -13.84 -2.24 -7.61
C VAL A 208 -14.17 -0.78 -7.26
N ALA A 209 -13.55 0.18 -7.97
CA ALA A 209 -13.90 1.59 -7.93
C ALA A 209 -15.40 1.90 -8.18
N ALA A 210 -16.10 1.05 -8.95
CA ALA A 210 -17.54 1.22 -9.19
C ALA A 210 -18.40 0.65 -8.05
N ARG A 211 -17.85 -0.16 -7.15
CA ARG A 211 -18.57 -0.73 -6.00
C ARG A 211 -18.46 0.08 -4.73
N SER A 212 -17.61 1.09 -4.71
CA SER A 212 -17.39 1.97 -3.55
C SER A 212 -18.26 3.22 -3.55
N ALA A 213 -19.20 3.35 -4.48
CA ALA A 213 -20.22 4.38 -4.35
C ALA A 213 -21.09 4.07 -3.11
N PRO A 214 -21.26 5.01 -2.15
CA PRO A 214 -22.08 4.76 -0.99
C PRO A 214 -23.49 4.40 -1.46
N ALA A 215 -23.99 3.23 -1.10
CA ALA A 215 -25.40 2.89 -1.20
C ALA A 215 -26.19 3.85 -0.30
N GLY A 216 -26.69 4.98 -0.86
CA GLY A 216 -27.41 5.96 -0.04
C GLY A 216 -27.75 7.29 -0.71
N ALA A 217 -27.78 7.35 -2.04
CA ALA A 217 -28.48 8.46 -2.71
C ALA A 217 -29.67 7.91 -3.50
N ALA A 218 -30.81 7.78 -2.84
CA ALA A 218 -32.08 7.63 -3.55
C ALA A 218 -32.29 8.87 -4.44
N PRO A 219 -32.75 8.74 -5.70
CA PRO A 219 -33.08 9.88 -6.52
C PRO A 219 -34.23 10.62 -5.88
N ALA A 220 -34.02 11.92 -5.61
CA ALA A 220 -35.05 12.80 -5.17
C ALA A 220 -36.15 12.80 -6.23
N GLY A 221 -37.33 12.33 -5.83
CA GLY A 221 -38.50 12.27 -6.70
C GLY A 221 -38.87 13.67 -7.18
N THR A 222 -38.94 13.81 -8.48
CA THR A 222 -39.63 14.92 -9.14
C THR A 222 -41.13 14.88 -8.79
N ARG A 223 -41.58 15.91 -8.15
CA ARG A 223 -43.00 16.30 -8.19
C ARG A 223 -43.25 17.19 -9.41
#